data_9758787c8fefe5d72e8888d83d5d6604
#
_entry.id   9758787c8fefe5d72e8888d83d5d6604
#
_cell.length_a   1.000
_cell.length_b   1.000
_cell.length_c   1.000
_cell.angle_alpha   90.00
_cell.angle_beta   90.00
_cell.angle_gamma   90.00
#
_symmetry.space_group_name_H-M   'P 1'
#
loop_
_entity.id
_entity.type
_entity.pdbx_description
1 polymer ?
#
loop_
_entity_poly.entity_id
_entity_poly.type
_entity_poly.pdbx_seq_one_letter_code
_entity_poly.pdbx_strand_id
1 'polypeptide(L)'
;MVCPAKWKNLVLFAGSLAFYFYGVRKTPVYLILFLISLLLNWYLGAWMVQAADEKHRKQRLFAGVLFNLCPLMVFKYSGFFTGRGLLLPLGISFYTFQMIGWLVDLYRREIRVFPSFLHFGTWASMWPHMSSGPILRWKDTETDLGARRVTASDVEEGLRELTIGLAMKVLLANQLSGLWQKVGAIGYESISTPFAWLGLIAFTFQIYFDFYGYSLMAVGLGRLLGFHLPENFHYPYMACSMTEFWRRWHMTLGSWFRDYVYIPLGGSRCSRWKLLRNLLVVWLLTGIWHGAGWNFLLWGGCLFVMIAAEKFLYLKILNRYPWLGHLYMMILIPLSWLPFAVAEI
;
A
#
# COMPACT_ATOMS: atom_id res chain seq x y z
N MET A 1 -4.50 1.10 -29.43
CA MET A 1 -4.66 -0.28 -29.94
C MET A 1 -3.77 -0.59 -31.16
N VAL A 2 -2.64 0.04 -31.24
CA VAL A 2 -1.70 -0.08 -32.39
C VAL A 2 -0.72 -1.26 -32.20
N CYS A 3 -0.61 -1.82 -30.99
CA CYS A 3 0.37 -2.86 -30.68
C CYS A 3 -0.23 -4.27 -30.87
N PRO A 4 0.38 -5.17 -31.68
CA PRO A 4 -0.03 -6.58 -31.80
C PRO A 4 -0.02 -7.28 -30.42
N ALA A 5 -0.97 -8.22 -30.21
CA ALA A 5 -1.14 -8.87 -28.91
C ALA A 5 0.14 -9.46 -28.32
N LYS A 6 0.97 -10.09 -29.16
CA LYS A 6 2.26 -10.70 -28.76
C LYS A 6 3.30 -9.72 -28.19
N TRP A 7 3.19 -8.42 -28.52
CA TRP A 7 4.13 -7.41 -28.10
C TRP A 7 3.64 -6.55 -26.92
N LYS A 8 2.36 -6.64 -26.56
CA LYS A 8 1.73 -5.78 -25.53
C LYS A 8 2.50 -5.80 -24.20
N ASN A 9 2.90 -6.98 -23.73
CA ASN A 9 3.64 -7.10 -22.46
C ASN A 9 5.06 -6.56 -22.60
N LEU A 10 5.74 -6.80 -23.72
CA LEU A 10 7.09 -6.28 -23.94
C LEU A 10 7.09 -4.76 -23.99
N VAL A 11 6.15 -4.15 -24.72
CA VAL A 11 6.04 -2.69 -24.83
C VAL A 11 5.71 -2.07 -23.47
N LEU A 12 4.79 -2.68 -22.70
CA LEU A 12 4.44 -2.21 -21.37
C LEU A 12 5.63 -2.36 -20.40
N PHE A 13 6.34 -3.49 -20.44
CA PHE A 13 7.52 -3.71 -19.59
C PHE A 13 8.62 -2.69 -19.90
N ALA A 14 8.97 -2.51 -21.18
CA ALA A 14 9.97 -1.53 -21.59
C ALA A 14 9.56 -0.10 -21.23
N GLY A 15 8.30 0.27 -21.47
CA GLY A 15 7.75 1.58 -21.08
C GLY A 15 7.76 1.81 -19.57
N SER A 16 7.46 0.78 -18.78
CA SER A 16 7.54 0.84 -17.32
C SER A 16 8.96 1.03 -16.82
N LEU A 17 9.94 0.35 -17.43
CA LEU A 17 11.36 0.54 -17.09
C LEU A 17 11.85 1.93 -17.49
N ALA A 18 11.42 2.46 -18.64
CA ALA A 18 11.74 3.83 -19.06
C ALA A 18 11.14 4.86 -18.10
N PHE A 19 9.89 4.66 -17.65
CA PHE A 19 9.26 5.49 -16.64
C PHE A 19 10.01 5.43 -15.30
N TYR A 20 10.38 4.25 -14.85
CA TYR A 20 11.17 4.06 -13.64
C TYR A 20 12.52 4.77 -13.74
N PHE A 21 13.24 4.58 -14.86
CA PHE A 21 14.51 5.28 -15.12
C PHE A 21 14.35 6.79 -15.05
N TYR A 22 13.30 7.34 -15.66
CA TYR A 22 13.03 8.78 -15.59
C TYR A 22 12.83 9.25 -14.13
N GLY A 23 12.11 8.47 -13.32
CA GLY A 23 11.91 8.75 -11.90
C GLY A 23 13.20 8.73 -11.08
N VAL A 24 14.13 7.84 -11.41
CA VAL A 24 15.42 7.68 -10.70
C VAL A 24 16.62 8.27 -11.44
N ARG A 25 16.42 9.13 -12.43
CA ARG A 25 17.49 9.68 -13.30
C ARG A 25 18.65 10.35 -12.56
N LYS A 26 18.39 10.86 -11.34
CA LYS A 26 19.45 11.44 -10.48
C LYS A 26 20.30 10.37 -9.78
N THR A 27 19.83 9.15 -9.72
CA THR A 27 20.47 7.99 -9.06
C THR A 27 20.24 6.74 -9.90
N PRO A 28 20.82 6.65 -11.11
CA PRO A 28 20.49 5.59 -12.09
C PRO A 28 20.85 4.18 -11.61
N VAL A 29 21.71 4.04 -10.61
CA VAL A 29 22.00 2.77 -9.94
C VAL A 29 20.75 2.10 -9.39
N TYR A 30 19.69 2.86 -9.07
CA TYR A 30 18.43 2.29 -8.57
C TYR A 30 17.63 1.54 -9.63
N LEU A 31 17.79 1.87 -10.91
CA LEU A 31 17.28 1.03 -11.99
C LEU A 31 17.98 -0.34 -12.00
N ILE A 32 19.30 -0.36 -11.84
CA ILE A 32 20.07 -1.61 -11.78
C ILE A 32 19.61 -2.45 -10.59
N LEU A 33 19.48 -1.85 -9.41
CA LEU A 33 18.98 -2.53 -8.22
C LEU A 33 17.56 -3.10 -8.42
N PHE A 34 16.68 -2.35 -9.07
CA PHE A 34 15.33 -2.81 -9.38
C PHE A 34 15.35 -3.98 -10.37
N LEU A 35 16.13 -3.92 -11.44
CA LEU A 35 16.31 -5.02 -12.40
C LEU A 35 16.88 -6.28 -11.74
N ILE A 36 17.88 -6.12 -10.88
CA ILE A 36 18.43 -7.22 -10.08
C ILE A 36 17.34 -7.81 -9.17
N SER A 37 16.54 -6.97 -8.52
CA SER A 37 15.41 -7.43 -7.69
C SER A 37 14.40 -8.24 -8.50
N LEU A 38 14.02 -7.78 -9.70
CA LEU A 38 13.10 -8.52 -10.58
C LEU A 38 13.68 -9.90 -10.96
N LEU A 39 14.93 -9.94 -11.44
CA LEU A 39 15.57 -11.18 -11.87
C LEU A 39 15.73 -12.18 -10.74
N LEU A 40 16.22 -11.71 -9.58
CA LEU A 40 16.45 -12.59 -8.43
C LEU A 40 15.13 -13.09 -7.82
N ASN A 41 14.08 -12.26 -7.72
CA ASN A 41 12.78 -12.74 -7.25
C ASN A 41 12.19 -13.80 -8.18
N TRP A 42 12.24 -13.59 -9.49
CA TRP A 42 11.79 -14.60 -10.45
C TRP A 42 12.57 -15.89 -10.32
N TYR A 43 13.90 -15.82 -10.18
CA TYR A 43 14.76 -16.99 -9.96
C TYR A 43 14.47 -17.69 -8.64
N LEU A 44 14.30 -16.93 -7.52
CA LEU A 44 13.93 -17.46 -6.21
C LEU A 44 12.59 -18.19 -6.27
N GLY A 45 11.62 -17.67 -7.02
CA GLY A 45 10.35 -18.35 -7.26
C GLY A 45 10.53 -19.67 -8.02
N ALA A 46 11.32 -19.67 -9.10
CA ALA A 46 11.62 -20.88 -9.86
C ALA A 46 12.35 -21.92 -8.99
N TRP A 47 13.35 -21.47 -8.22
CA TRP A 47 14.07 -22.32 -7.28
C TRP A 47 13.15 -22.90 -6.18
N MET A 48 12.20 -22.14 -5.69
CA MET A 48 11.23 -22.60 -4.68
C MET A 48 10.27 -23.65 -5.25
N VAL A 49 9.78 -23.47 -6.48
CA VAL A 49 8.89 -24.44 -7.13
C VAL A 49 9.59 -25.77 -7.36
N GLN A 50 10.90 -25.78 -7.62
CA GLN A 50 11.73 -26.97 -7.80
C GLN A 50 12.17 -27.66 -6.50
N ALA A 51 11.65 -27.23 -5.34
CA ALA A 51 12.02 -27.85 -4.07
C ALA A 51 11.55 -29.31 -3.99
N ALA A 52 12.45 -30.20 -3.54
CA ALA A 52 12.18 -31.62 -3.47
C ALA A 52 11.09 -31.97 -2.43
N ASP A 53 11.02 -31.22 -1.35
CA ASP A 53 10.07 -31.40 -0.27
C ASP A 53 9.60 -30.09 0.35
N GLU A 54 8.62 -30.16 1.24
CA GLU A 54 8.00 -28.99 1.90
C GLU A 54 8.99 -28.26 2.82
N LYS A 55 9.95 -28.94 3.44
CA LYS A 55 10.97 -28.35 4.31
C LYS A 55 11.89 -27.44 3.50
N HIS A 56 12.42 -27.91 2.39
CA HIS A 56 13.25 -27.10 1.50
C HIS A 56 12.45 -25.97 0.88
N ARG A 57 11.19 -26.21 0.52
CA ARG A 57 10.29 -25.18 -0.01
C ARG A 57 10.09 -24.03 0.98
N LYS A 58 9.85 -24.34 2.27
CA LYS A 58 9.74 -23.35 3.35
C LYS A 58 11.03 -22.58 3.58
N GLN A 59 12.19 -23.26 3.54
CA GLN A 59 13.50 -22.61 3.68
C GLN A 59 13.76 -21.62 2.53
N ARG A 60 13.39 -22.00 1.29
CA ARG A 60 13.53 -21.13 0.10
C ARG A 60 12.59 -19.92 0.17
N LEU A 61 11.36 -20.10 0.66
CA LEU A 61 10.47 -18.98 0.95
C LEU A 61 11.10 -18.02 1.97
N PHE A 62 11.61 -18.55 3.07
CA PHE A 62 12.24 -17.71 4.11
C PHE A 62 13.43 -16.92 3.57
N ALA A 63 14.29 -17.56 2.76
CA ALA A 63 15.39 -16.88 2.08
C ALA A 63 14.90 -15.76 1.15
N GLY A 64 13.82 -16.01 0.38
CA GLY A 64 13.21 -15.01 -0.50
C GLY A 64 12.59 -13.83 0.26
N VAL A 65 11.93 -14.09 1.39
CA VAL A 65 11.40 -13.03 2.26
C VAL A 65 12.54 -12.17 2.84
N LEU A 66 13.59 -12.79 3.36
CA LEU A 66 14.77 -12.07 3.87
C LEU A 66 15.44 -11.25 2.76
N PHE A 67 15.62 -11.81 1.57
CA PHE A 67 16.19 -11.11 0.42
C PHE A 67 15.44 -9.82 0.11
N ASN A 68 14.11 -9.83 0.20
CA ASN A 68 13.28 -8.65 -0.06
C ASN A 68 13.26 -7.66 1.11
N LEU A 69 13.25 -8.14 2.35
CA LEU A 69 13.22 -7.28 3.53
C LEU A 69 14.56 -6.58 3.79
N CYS A 70 15.71 -7.25 3.56
CA CYS A 70 17.02 -6.66 3.84
C CYS A 70 17.26 -5.33 3.11
N PRO A 71 17.09 -5.20 1.78
CA PRO A 71 17.24 -3.91 1.10
C PRO A 71 16.26 -2.86 1.62
N LEU A 72 14.99 -3.24 1.83
CA LEU A 72 13.99 -2.33 2.37
C LEU A 72 14.43 -1.76 3.74
N MET A 73 14.91 -2.63 4.63
CA MET A 73 15.40 -2.22 5.96
C MET A 73 16.63 -1.31 5.86
N VAL A 74 17.59 -1.66 5.00
CA VAL A 74 18.80 -0.84 4.79
C VAL A 74 18.43 0.54 4.26
N PHE A 75 17.68 0.64 3.18
CA PHE A 75 17.36 1.94 2.58
C PHE A 75 16.44 2.79 3.46
N LYS A 76 15.49 2.18 4.15
CA LYS A 76 14.49 2.90 4.91
C LYS A 76 14.96 3.31 6.31
N TYR A 77 15.80 2.47 6.95
CA TYR A 77 16.14 2.63 8.36
C TYR A 77 17.61 2.98 8.62
N SER A 78 18.47 3.00 7.59
CA SER A 78 19.88 3.39 7.79
C SER A 78 20.01 4.76 8.46
N GLY A 79 19.22 5.75 8.05
CA GLY A 79 19.23 7.08 8.65
C GLY A 79 18.87 7.11 10.13
N PHE A 80 17.93 6.27 10.55
CA PHE A 80 17.53 6.14 11.95
C PHE A 80 18.66 5.61 12.85
N PHE A 81 19.47 4.66 12.35
CA PHE A 81 20.55 4.05 13.13
C PHE A 81 21.90 4.76 12.99
N THR A 82 22.17 5.38 11.84
CA THR A 82 23.49 5.95 11.52
C THR A 82 23.52 7.46 11.47
N GLY A 83 22.36 8.13 11.58
CA GLY A 83 22.22 9.57 11.33
C GLY A 83 22.40 9.99 9.86
N ARG A 84 22.70 9.05 8.95
CA ARG A 84 22.90 9.29 7.52
C ARG A 84 21.87 8.50 6.71
N GLY A 85 20.76 9.16 6.31
CA GLY A 85 19.73 8.54 5.48
C GLY A 85 20.22 8.28 4.06
N LEU A 86 19.96 7.08 3.56
CA LEU A 86 20.08 6.78 2.12
C LEU A 86 18.85 7.30 1.38
N LEU A 87 19.03 7.77 0.16
CA LEU A 87 17.89 8.11 -0.70
C LEU A 87 17.08 6.84 -0.98
N LEU A 88 15.78 6.88 -0.67
CA LEU A 88 14.91 5.71 -0.83
C LEU A 88 14.65 5.44 -2.31
N PRO A 89 14.94 4.22 -2.83
CA PRO A 89 14.58 3.86 -4.20
C PRO A 89 13.08 3.97 -4.44
N LEU A 90 12.69 4.52 -5.60
CA LEU A 90 11.29 4.71 -5.96
C LEU A 90 10.51 3.40 -5.84
N GLY A 91 9.40 3.41 -5.12
CA GLY A 91 8.50 2.28 -4.98
C GLY A 91 9.01 1.08 -4.17
N ILE A 92 10.21 1.15 -3.53
CA ILE A 92 10.80 -0.02 -2.84
C ILE A 92 9.85 -0.66 -1.83
N SER A 93 9.08 0.12 -1.07
CA SER A 93 8.12 -0.42 -0.11
C SER A 93 6.99 -1.19 -0.80
N PHE A 94 6.53 -0.73 -1.95
CA PHE A 94 5.44 -1.34 -2.72
C PHE A 94 5.89 -2.62 -3.42
N TYR A 95 6.99 -2.56 -4.21
CA TYR A 95 7.45 -3.75 -4.91
C TYR A 95 7.98 -4.83 -3.96
N THR A 96 8.56 -4.46 -2.80
CA THR A 96 8.94 -5.44 -1.78
C THR A 96 7.74 -6.25 -1.29
N PHE A 97 6.62 -5.58 -0.96
CA PHE A 97 5.40 -6.27 -0.53
C PHE A 97 4.79 -7.10 -1.65
N GLN A 98 4.82 -6.59 -2.86
CA GLN A 98 4.38 -7.31 -4.05
C GLN A 98 5.19 -8.60 -4.28
N MET A 99 6.53 -8.53 -4.20
CA MET A 99 7.42 -9.69 -4.35
C MET A 99 7.23 -10.72 -3.23
N ILE A 100 7.13 -10.27 -1.98
CA ILE A 100 6.88 -11.16 -0.84
C ILE A 100 5.53 -11.87 -1.01
N GLY A 101 4.47 -11.13 -1.37
CA GLY A 101 3.16 -11.71 -1.64
C GLY A 101 3.21 -12.78 -2.73
N TRP A 102 3.89 -12.48 -3.84
CA TRP A 102 4.06 -13.43 -4.95
C TRP A 102 4.81 -14.71 -4.53
N LEU A 103 5.89 -14.59 -3.76
CA LEU A 103 6.63 -15.75 -3.22
C LEU A 103 5.75 -16.58 -2.27
N VAL A 104 4.94 -15.94 -1.42
CA VAL A 104 4.01 -16.65 -0.53
C VAL A 104 2.90 -17.34 -1.31
N ASP A 105 2.34 -16.69 -2.34
CA ASP A 105 1.30 -17.29 -3.19
C ASP A 105 1.84 -18.49 -4.00
N LEU A 106 3.09 -18.40 -4.47
CA LEU A 106 3.80 -19.57 -5.05
C LEU A 106 3.99 -20.68 -4.03
N TYR A 107 4.43 -20.37 -2.80
CA TYR A 107 4.59 -21.34 -1.73
C TYR A 107 3.27 -22.03 -1.39
N ARG A 108 2.16 -21.31 -1.35
CA ARG A 108 0.81 -21.81 -1.10
C ARG A 108 0.21 -22.58 -2.29
N ARG A 109 0.89 -22.60 -3.44
CA ARG A 109 0.40 -23.16 -4.69
C ARG A 109 -0.86 -22.48 -5.23
N GLU A 110 -1.06 -21.22 -4.87
CA GLU A 110 -2.16 -20.38 -5.40
C GLU A 110 -1.87 -19.99 -6.85
N ILE A 111 -0.60 -19.86 -7.23
CA ILE A 111 -0.14 -19.66 -8.61
C ILE A 111 0.10 -21.04 -9.23
N ARG A 112 -0.78 -21.44 -10.17
CA ARG A 112 -0.77 -22.79 -10.77
C ARG A 112 0.28 -22.93 -11.86
N VAL A 113 0.49 -21.89 -12.66
CA VAL A 113 1.43 -21.89 -13.78
C VAL A 113 2.53 -20.90 -13.48
N PHE A 114 3.78 -21.37 -13.46
CA PHE A 114 4.91 -20.48 -13.23
C PHE A 114 5.06 -19.49 -14.40
N PRO A 115 5.08 -18.17 -14.15
CA PRO A 115 5.08 -17.20 -15.23
C PRO A 115 6.42 -17.11 -15.97
N SER A 116 6.37 -16.73 -17.25
CA SER A 116 7.56 -16.28 -17.95
C SER A 116 8.11 -15.03 -17.29
N PHE A 117 9.43 -14.79 -17.45
CA PHE A 117 10.05 -13.56 -16.91
C PHE A 117 9.38 -12.29 -17.45
N LEU A 118 8.96 -12.29 -18.71
CA LEU A 118 8.27 -11.15 -19.31
C LEU A 118 6.93 -10.85 -18.61
N HIS A 119 6.11 -11.87 -18.34
CA HIS A 119 4.85 -11.66 -17.61
C HIS A 119 5.10 -11.18 -16.18
N PHE A 120 6.02 -11.82 -15.46
CA PHE A 120 6.40 -11.43 -14.11
C PHE A 120 6.95 -10.02 -14.06
N GLY A 121 7.90 -9.68 -14.93
CA GLY A 121 8.50 -8.35 -15.01
C GLY A 121 7.48 -7.28 -15.36
N THR A 122 6.56 -7.54 -16.31
CA THR A 122 5.47 -6.61 -16.66
C THR A 122 4.56 -6.34 -15.46
N TRP A 123 4.12 -7.39 -14.75
CA TRP A 123 3.31 -7.27 -13.54
C TRP A 123 4.02 -6.46 -12.46
N ALA A 124 5.27 -6.80 -12.18
CA ALA A 124 6.02 -6.23 -11.06
C ALA A 124 6.46 -4.78 -11.30
N SER A 125 6.66 -4.40 -12.57
CA SER A 125 7.17 -3.06 -12.94
C SER A 125 6.10 -2.11 -13.47
N MET A 126 4.86 -2.53 -13.60
CA MET A 126 3.79 -1.75 -14.22
C MET A 126 3.66 -0.36 -13.60
N TRP A 127 4.01 0.68 -14.36
CA TRP A 127 4.23 2.03 -13.86
C TRP A 127 3.03 2.71 -13.19
N PRO A 128 1.75 2.47 -13.54
CA PRO A 128 0.65 3.19 -12.89
C PRO A 128 0.53 2.95 -11.38
N HIS A 129 0.89 1.75 -10.90
CA HIS A 129 0.74 1.42 -9.47
C HIS A 129 2.05 1.48 -8.66
N MET A 130 3.21 1.64 -9.32
CA MET A 130 4.52 1.38 -8.74
C MET A 130 4.86 2.22 -7.49
N SER A 131 4.40 3.47 -7.38
CA SER A 131 4.81 4.37 -6.28
C SER A 131 3.78 4.50 -5.17
N SER A 132 2.49 4.59 -5.49
CA SER A 132 1.40 4.81 -4.51
C SER A 132 0.06 4.23 -4.96
N GLY A 133 0.04 3.43 -6.02
CA GLY A 133 -1.15 2.74 -6.51
C GLY A 133 -1.53 1.54 -5.63
N PRO A 134 -2.54 0.77 -6.03
CA PRO A 134 -2.89 -0.47 -5.35
C PRO A 134 -1.73 -1.46 -5.30
N ILE A 135 -1.52 -2.14 -4.18
CA ILE A 135 -0.55 -3.23 -4.07
C ILE A 135 -1.13 -4.44 -4.80
N LEU A 136 -0.63 -4.72 -6.00
CA LEU A 136 -1.16 -5.77 -6.86
C LEU A 136 -0.67 -7.15 -6.43
N ARG A 137 -1.56 -8.11 -6.38
CA ARG A 137 -1.24 -9.53 -6.30
C ARG A 137 -1.18 -10.12 -7.71
N TRP A 138 -0.47 -11.21 -7.86
CA TRP A 138 -0.41 -11.91 -9.14
C TRP A 138 -1.79 -12.23 -9.71
N LYS A 139 -2.68 -12.78 -8.88
CA LYS A 139 -4.05 -13.15 -9.24
C LYS A 139 -4.91 -11.99 -9.76
N ASP A 140 -4.60 -10.75 -9.37
CA ASP A 140 -5.38 -9.56 -9.76
C ASP A 140 -5.13 -9.20 -11.24
N THR A 141 -4.06 -9.72 -11.86
CA THR A 141 -3.63 -9.34 -13.21
C THR A 141 -3.24 -10.52 -14.11
N GLU A 142 -3.21 -11.75 -13.58
CA GLU A 142 -2.78 -12.95 -14.31
C GLU A 142 -3.57 -13.14 -15.62
N THR A 143 -4.87 -12.98 -15.56
CA THR A 143 -5.78 -13.11 -16.72
C THR A 143 -5.49 -12.03 -17.76
N ASP A 144 -5.32 -10.79 -17.33
CA ASP A 144 -5.10 -9.64 -18.22
C ASP A 144 -3.70 -9.69 -18.85
N LEU A 145 -2.69 -10.21 -18.14
CA LEU A 145 -1.36 -10.46 -18.71
C LEU A 145 -1.39 -11.46 -19.86
N GLY A 146 -2.26 -12.47 -19.78
CA GLY A 146 -2.42 -13.49 -20.80
C GLY A 146 -3.16 -12.99 -22.05
N ALA A 147 -4.29 -12.32 -21.89
CA ALA A 147 -5.19 -12.00 -23.01
C ALA A 147 -6.06 -10.76 -22.73
N ARG A 148 -5.42 -9.58 -22.58
CA ARG A 148 -6.20 -8.34 -22.38
C ARG A 148 -6.67 -7.70 -23.67
N ARG A 149 -7.88 -7.16 -23.59
CA ARG A 149 -8.48 -6.30 -24.61
C ARG A 149 -8.94 -5.00 -23.95
N VAL A 150 -8.91 -3.92 -24.67
CA VAL A 150 -9.43 -2.63 -24.23
C VAL A 150 -10.71 -2.36 -25.02
N THR A 151 -11.82 -2.22 -24.33
CA THR A 151 -13.13 -1.89 -24.90
C THR A 151 -13.35 -0.37 -24.89
N ALA A 152 -14.37 0.11 -25.56
CA ALA A 152 -14.77 1.52 -25.50
C ALA A 152 -15.19 1.93 -24.07
N SER A 153 -15.86 1.03 -23.34
CA SER A 153 -16.23 1.23 -21.94
C SER A 153 -15.00 1.35 -21.04
N ASP A 154 -13.94 0.53 -21.27
CA ASP A 154 -12.70 0.65 -20.50
C ASP A 154 -12.01 2.00 -20.72
N VAL A 155 -12.10 2.54 -21.95
CA VAL A 155 -11.55 3.87 -22.26
C VAL A 155 -12.35 4.96 -21.55
N GLU A 156 -13.69 4.91 -21.62
CA GLU A 156 -14.58 5.88 -20.98
C GLU A 156 -14.38 5.89 -19.45
N GLU A 157 -14.49 4.71 -18.82
CA GLU A 157 -14.32 4.58 -17.37
C GLU A 157 -12.91 4.93 -16.94
N GLY A 158 -11.89 4.48 -17.67
CA GLY A 158 -10.49 4.78 -17.37
C GLY A 158 -10.19 6.28 -17.44
N LEU A 159 -10.71 7.00 -18.44
CA LEU A 159 -10.57 8.45 -18.52
C LEU A 159 -11.36 9.16 -17.42
N ARG A 160 -12.55 8.67 -17.07
CA ARG A 160 -13.35 9.21 -15.96
C ARG A 160 -12.60 9.09 -14.63
N GLU A 161 -12.07 7.89 -14.31
CA GLU A 161 -11.30 7.65 -13.09
C GLU A 161 -10.04 8.50 -13.03
N LEU A 162 -9.30 8.60 -14.14
CA LEU A 162 -8.13 9.45 -14.27
C LEU A 162 -8.46 10.92 -14.02
N THR A 163 -9.53 11.43 -14.63
CA THR A 163 -9.96 12.84 -14.49
C THR A 163 -10.43 13.15 -13.08
N ILE A 164 -11.24 12.28 -12.47
CA ILE A 164 -11.72 12.46 -11.09
C ILE A 164 -10.54 12.40 -10.12
N GLY A 165 -9.62 11.42 -10.28
CA GLY A 165 -8.43 11.32 -9.45
C GLY A 165 -7.53 12.55 -9.54
N LEU A 166 -7.32 13.08 -10.75
CA LEU A 166 -6.58 14.31 -10.97
C LEU A 166 -7.27 15.52 -10.34
N ALA A 167 -8.58 15.64 -10.46
CA ALA A 167 -9.36 16.69 -9.83
C ALA A 167 -9.25 16.64 -8.29
N MET A 168 -9.35 15.45 -7.69
CA MET A 168 -9.13 15.26 -6.25
C MET A 168 -7.74 15.75 -5.82
N LYS A 169 -6.70 15.43 -6.56
CA LYS A 169 -5.33 15.86 -6.27
C LYS A 169 -5.16 17.37 -6.40
N VAL A 170 -5.58 17.93 -7.52
CA VAL A 170 -5.28 19.34 -7.86
C VAL A 170 -6.23 20.31 -7.16
N LEU A 171 -7.54 20.03 -7.18
CA LEU A 171 -8.55 20.96 -6.69
C LEU A 171 -8.82 20.84 -5.18
N LEU A 172 -8.60 19.64 -4.59
CA LEU A 172 -8.90 19.42 -3.18
C LEU A 172 -7.62 19.22 -2.35
N ALA A 173 -6.83 18.19 -2.62
CA ALA A 173 -5.68 17.85 -1.79
C ALA A 173 -4.64 18.97 -1.72
N ASN A 174 -4.28 19.58 -2.85
CA ASN A 174 -3.30 20.66 -2.89
C ASN A 174 -3.78 21.92 -2.11
N GLN A 175 -5.06 22.25 -2.17
CA GLN A 175 -5.61 23.41 -1.43
C GLN A 175 -5.61 23.14 0.09
N LEU A 176 -6.04 21.94 0.50
CA LEU A 176 -6.04 21.53 1.90
C LEU A 176 -4.63 21.42 2.48
N SER A 177 -3.66 20.97 1.67
CA SER A 177 -2.23 20.95 2.04
C SER A 177 -1.71 22.36 2.39
N GLY A 178 -2.12 23.39 1.63
CA GLY A 178 -1.75 24.77 1.91
C GLY A 178 -2.25 25.25 3.28
N LEU A 179 -3.45 24.81 3.72
CA LEU A 179 -3.96 25.13 5.05
C LEU A 179 -3.16 24.43 6.16
N TRP A 180 -2.87 23.14 6.01
CA TRP A 180 -2.04 22.39 6.95
C TRP A 180 -0.64 22.99 7.11
N GLN A 181 0.00 23.36 5.99
CA GLN A 181 1.32 24.01 6.02
C GLN A 181 1.31 25.36 6.77
N LYS A 182 0.22 26.16 6.64
CA LYS A 182 0.08 27.40 7.42
C LYS A 182 0.02 27.14 8.93
N VAL A 183 -0.69 26.07 9.35
CA VAL A 183 -0.74 25.66 10.76
C VAL A 183 0.66 25.32 11.27
N GLY A 184 1.43 24.53 10.52
CA GLY A 184 2.81 24.19 10.88
C GLY A 184 3.75 25.40 10.89
N ALA A 185 3.57 26.35 9.96
CA ALA A 185 4.40 27.56 9.87
C ALA A 185 4.19 28.53 11.05
N ILE A 186 2.99 28.59 11.63
CA ILE A 186 2.70 29.39 12.82
C ILE A 186 3.32 28.76 14.07
N GLY A 187 3.46 27.45 14.10
CA GLY A 187 3.93 26.66 15.25
C GLY A 187 2.78 26.20 16.14
N TYR A 188 2.81 24.93 16.53
CA TYR A 188 1.71 24.26 17.25
C TYR A 188 1.43 24.87 18.63
N GLU A 189 2.44 25.46 19.28
CA GLU A 189 2.31 26.14 20.59
C GLU A 189 1.59 27.50 20.51
N SER A 190 1.55 28.10 19.32
CA SER A 190 1.07 29.48 19.11
C SER A 190 -0.34 29.54 18.51
N ILE A 191 -0.95 28.39 18.20
CA ILE A 191 -2.27 28.33 17.56
C ILE A 191 -3.41 28.14 18.57
N SER A 192 -4.58 28.72 18.29
CA SER A 192 -5.79 28.49 19.08
C SER A 192 -6.33 27.05 18.82
N THR A 193 -7.00 26.47 19.82
CA THR A 193 -7.62 25.14 19.70
C THR A 193 -8.56 25.00 18.48
N PRO A 194 -9.45 25.96 18.14
CA PRO A 194 -10.26 25.85 16.93
C PRO A 194 -9.43 25.82 15.64
N PHE A 195 -8.33 26.58 15.59
CA PHE A 195 -7.46 26.60 14.43
C PHE A 195 -6.64 25.31 14.30
N ALA A 196 -6.22 24.69 15.42
CA ALA A 196 -5.60 23.37 15.44
C ALA A 196 -6.54 22.28 14.88
N TRP A 197 -7.82 22.30 15.30
CA TRP A 197 -8.83 21.38 14.75
C TRP A 197 -9.08 21.61 13.27
N LEU A 198 -9.15 22.86 12.82
CA LEU A 198 -9.29 23.17 11.40
C LEU A 198 -8.13 22.61 10.57
N GLY A 199 -6.89 22.78 11.07
CA GLY A 199 -5.70 22.21 10.44
C GLY A 199 -5.73 20.69 10.39
N LEU A 200 -6.12 20.04 11.49
CA LEU A 200 -6.18 18.59 11.58
C LEU A 200 -7.27 18.00 10.66
N ILE A 201 -8.43 18.66 10.56
CA ILE A 201 -9.50 18.30 9.62
C ILE A 201 -9.00 18.49 8.18
N ALA A 202 -8.31 19.60 7.90
CA ALA A 202 -7.72 19.84 6.58
C ALA A 202 -6.71 18.75 6.20
N PHE A 203 -5.83 18.34 7.12
CA PHE A 203 -4.90 17.25 6.90
C PHE A 203 -5.63 15.91 6.67
N THR A 204 -6.68 15.63 7.44
CA THR A 204 -7.51 14.43 7.32
C THR A 204 -8.10 14.28 5.91
N PHE A 205 -8.65 15.35 5.35
CA PHE A 205 -9.17 15.32 3.99
C PHE A 205 -8.06 15.41 2.93
N GLN A 206 -6.98 16.13 3.22
CA GLN A 206 -5.83 16.23 2.32
C GLN A 206 -5.22 14.86 2.05
N ILE A 207 -4.91 14.07 3.09
CA ILE A 207 -4.33 12.73 2.91
C ILE A 207 -5.29 11.78 2.17
N TYR A 208 -6.60 11.93 2.38
CA TYR A 208 -7.61 11.15 1.68
C TYR A 208 -7.65 11.48 0.19
N PHE A 209 -7.85 12.76 -0.16
CA PHE A 209 -7.97 13.15 -1.56
C PHE A 209 -6.66 13.00 -2.33
N ASP A 210 -5.52 13.16 -1.65
CA ASP A 210 -4.21 12.94 -2.25
C ASP A 210 -4.00 11.47 -2.60
N PHE A 211 -4.19 10.59 -1.62
CA PHE A 211 -3.91 9.18 -1.81
C PHE A 211 -5.02 8.46 -2.62
N TYR A 212 -6.28 8.76 -2.35
CA TYR A 212 -7.37 8.21 -3.16
C TYR A 212 -7.32 8.71 -4.60
N GLY A 213 -7.08 10.00 -4.80
CA GLY A 213 -6.92 10.58 -6.14
C GLY A 213 -5.80 9.89 -6.92
N TYR A 214 -4.64 9.68 -6.31
CA TYR A 214 -3.55 8.94 -6.94
C TYR A 214 -3.94 7.50 -7.25
N SER A 215 -4.55 6.81 -6.30
CA SER A 215 -4.98 5.41 -6.48
C SER A 215 -6.01 5.28 -7.60
N LEU A 216 -6.95 6.21 -7.68
CA LEU A 216 -7.98 6.25 -8.74
C LEU A 216 -7.36 6.53 -10.12
N MET A 217 -6.39 7.45 -10.20
CA MET A 217 -5.62 7.65 -11.44
C MET A 217 -4.89 6.38 -11.86
N ALA A 218 -4.31 5.64 -10.92
CA ALA A 218 -3.63 4.38 -11.22
C ALA A 218 -4.60 3.31 -11.75
N VAL A 219 -5.81 3.20 -11.17
CA VAL A 219 -6.87 2.28 -11.64
C VAL A 219 -7.33 2.68 -13.04
N GLY A 220 -7.60 3.97 -13.28
CA GLY A 220 -7.99 4.48 -14.60
C GLY A 220 -6.94 4.22 -15.67
N LEU A 221 -5.68 4.48 -15.37
CA LEU A 221 -4.56 4.16 -16.28
C LEU A 221 -4.42 2.65 -16.51
N GLY A 222 -4.64 1.82 -15.48
CA GLY A 222 -4.73 0.38 -15.62
C GLY A 222 -5.77 -0.05 -16.64
N ARG A 223 -7.01 0.49 -16.54
CA ARG A 223 -8.11 0.22 -17.50
C ARG A 223 -7.73 0.62 -18.93
N LEU A 224 -7.12 1.78 -19.12
CA LEU A 224 -6.63 2.22 -20.45
C LEU A 224 -5.56 1.28 -21.03
N LEU A 225 -4.84 0.56 -20.18
CA LEU A 225 -3.88 -0.47 -20.57
C LEU A 225 -4.50 -1.88 -20.67
N GLY A 226 -5.79 -2.04 -20.34
CA GLY A 226 -6.54 -3.28 -20.36
C GLY A 226 -6.35 -4.14 -19.11
N PHE A 227 -6.07 -3.51 -17.96
CA PHE A 227 -5.97 -4.16 -16.64
C PHE A 227 -7.08 -3.66 -15.71
N HIS A 228 -7.72 -4.56 -15.01
CA HIS A 228 -8.75 -4.26 -14.02
C HIS A 228 -8.13 -4.28 -12.61
N LEU A 229 -7.47 -3.17 -12.26
CA LEU A 229 -6.79 -3.06 -10.97
C LEU A 229 -7.81 -2.98 -9.82
N PRO A 230 -7.48 -3.53 -8.63
CA PRO A 230 -8.39 -3.51 -7.49
C PRO A 230 -8.57 -2.09 -6.94
N GLU A 231 -9.79 -1.81 -6.43
CA GLU A 231 -10.06 -0.60 -5.67
C GLU A 231 -9.22 -0.55 -4.40
N ASN A 232 -8.78 0.65 -4.04
CA ASN A 232 -7.97 0.88 -2.85
C ASN A 232 -8.72 1.65 -1.74
N PHE A 233 -9.83 2.30 -2.08
CA PHE A 233 -10.68 3.09 -1.18
C PHE A 233 -12.15 2.87 -1.48
N HIS A 234 -12.98 2.74 -0.43
CA HIS A 234 -14.42 2.62 -0.56
C HIS A 234 -15.15 3.46 0.51
N TYR A 235 -15.23 4.78 0.28
CA TYR A 235 -15.88 5.75 1.17
C TYR A 235 -15.50 5.58 2.66
N PRO A 236 -14.20 5.66 3.04
CA PRO A 236 -13.75 5.33 4.39
C PRO A 236 -14.35 6.23 5.48
N TYR A 237 -14.62 7.50 5.18
CA TYR A 237 -15.20 8.44 6.15
C TYR A 237 -16.70 8.22 6.41
N MET A 238 -17.34 7.30 5.69
CA MET A 238 -18.70 6.84 5.99
C MET A 238 -18.74 5.68 7.00
N ALA A 239 -17.57 5.25 7.51
CA ALA A 239 -17.48 4.18 8.48
C ALA A 239 -18.02 4.60 9.84
N CYS A 240 -18.62 3.65 10.56
CA CYS A 240 -19.13 3.80 11.91
C CYS A 240 -18.18 3.26 13.00
N SER A 241 -17.02 2.75 12.59
CA SER A 241 -16.00 2.18 13.49
C SER A 241 -14.61 2.23 12.87
N MET A 242 -13.54 2.24 13.68
CA MET A 242 -12.17 2.17 13.22
C MET A 242 -11.88 0.87 12.44
N THR A 243 -12.47 -0.25 12.92
CA THR A 243 -12.38 -1.53 12.21
C THR A 243 -12.97 -1.46 10.80
N GLU A 244 -14.11 -0.79 10.63
CA GLU A 244 -14.75 -0.58 9.33
C GLU A 244 -13.94 0.40 8.47
N PHE A 245 -13.45 1.49 9.07
CA PHE A 245 -12.62 2.49 8.38
C PHE A 245 -11.43 1.83 7.69
N TRP A 246 -10.64 1.04 8.40
CA TRP A 246 -9.47 0.38 7.86
C TRP A 246 -9.78 -0.75 6.87
N ARG A 247 -11.01 -1.23 6.79
CA ARG A 247 -11.48 -2.11 5.70
C ARG A 247 -11.80 -1.37 4.42
N ARG A 248 -12.02 -0.04 4.52
CA ARG A 248 -12.38 0.84 3.41
C ARG A 248 -11.23 1.76 2.98
N TRP A 249 -10.21 1.88 3.81
CA TRP A 249 -9.00 2.67 3.60
C TRP A 249 -7.83 1.78 3.19
N HIS A 250 -7.12 2.13 2.11
CA HIS A 250 -5.94 1.40 1.60
C HIS A 250 -6.16 -0.12 1.60
N MET A 251 -7.25 -0.53 0.96
CA MET A 251 -7.79 -1.89 1.01
C MET A 251 -6.79 -2.95 0.57
N THR A 252 -5.93 -2.62 -0.41
CA THR A 252 -4.91 -3.55 -0.92
C THR A 252 -3.82 -3.81 0.11
N LEU A 253 -3.36 -2.79 0.86
CA LEU A 253 -2.44 -2.98 1.99
C LEU A 253 -3.11 -3.76 3.13
N GLY A 254 -4.34 -3.39 3.49
CA GLY A 254 -5.11 -4.07 4.54
C GLY A 254 -5.31 -5.56 4.22
N SER A 255 -5.65 -5.89 2.98
CA SER A 255 -5.78 -7.28 2.53
C SER A 255 -4.44 -7.99 2.50
N TRP A 256 -3.33 -7.31 2.16
CA TRP A 256 -1.99 -7.88 2.21
C TRP A 256 -1.62 -8.27 3.64
N PHE A 257 -1.73 -7.36 4.62
CA PHE A 257 -1.46 -7.68 6.03
C PHE A 257 -2.38 -8.76 6.59
N ARG A 258 -3.67 -8.76 6.19
CA ARG A 258 -4.62 -9.79 6.59
C ARG A 258 -4.15 -11.17 6.12
N ASP A 259 -3.81 -11.32 4.85
CA ASP A 259 -3.60 -12.63 4.23
C ASP A 259 -2.18 -13.18 4.44
N TYR A 260 -1.18 -12.29 4.56
CA TYR A 260 0.22 -12.70 4.70
C TYR A 260 0.76 -12.61 6.14
N VAL A 261 0.08 -11.89 7.04
CA VAL A 261 0.52 -11.74 8.44
C VAL A 261 -0.58 -12.20 9.40
N TYR A 262 -1.75 -11.58 9.36
CA TYR A 262 -2.79 -11.80 10.38
C TYR A 262 -3.35 -13.22 10.38
N ILE A 263 -3.74 -13.76 9.21
CA ILE A 263 -4.26 -15.12 9.08
C ILE A 263 -3.22 -16.17 9.44
N PRO A 264 -1.94 -16.11 8.98
CA PRO A 264 -0.90 -17.04 9.41
C PRO A 264 -0.63 -17.04 10.92
N LEU A 265 -0.82 -15.92 11.61
CA LEU A 265 -0.71 -15.83 13.07
C LEU A 265 -1.91 -16.43 13.84
N GLY A 266 -2.94 -16.90 13.11
CA GLY A 266 -4.17 -17.50 13.66
C GLY A 266 -5.43 -16.65 13.46
N GLY A 267 -5.32 -15.47 12.87
CA GLY A 267 -6.45 -14.59 12.55
C GLY A 267 -7.29 -14.22 13.77
N SER A 268 -8.63 -14.21 13.59
CA SER A 268 -9.60 -13.92 14.66
C SER A 268 -10.15 -15.17 15.36
N ARG A 269 -9.88 -16.37 14.82
CA ARG A 269 -10.40 -17.64 15.38
C ARG A 269 -9.41 -18.22 16.38
N CYS A 270 -9.07 -17.45 17.43
CA CYS A 270 -8.09 -17.82 18.44
C CYS A 270 -8.48 -17.21 19.82
N SER A 271 -7.72 -17.52 20.88
CA SER A 271 -7.95 -16.94 22.20
C SER A 271 -7.77 -15.41 22.19
N ARG A 272 -8.37 -14.71 23.17
CA ARG A 272 -8.32 -13.25 23.29
C ARG A 272 -6.87 -12.73 23.30
N TRP A 273 -5.97 -13.39 24.00
CA TRP A 273 -4.55 -12.99 24.07
C TRP A 273 -3.83 -13.15 22.73
N LYS A 274 -4.10 -14.24 22.01
CA LYS A 274 -3.55 -14.43 20.65
C LYS A 274 -4.12 -13.39 19.69
N LEU A 275 -5.39 -13.03 19.82
CA LEU A 275 -6.02 -12.00 19.01
C LEU A 275 -5.38 -10.62 19.26
N LEU A 276 -5.16 -10.24 20.53
CA LEU A 276 -4.46 -9.01 20.88
C LEU A 276 -3.04 -8.98 20.30
N ARG A 277 -2.28 -10.06 20.46
CA ARG A 277 -0.96 -10.19 19.85
C ARG A 277 -1.02 -10.02 18.34
N ASN A 278 -1.97 -10.67 17.65
CA ASN A 278 -2.09 -10.60 16.20
C ASN A 278 -2.41 -9.18 15.73
N LEU A 279 -3.29 -8.47 16.42
CA LEU A 279 -3.59 -7.05 16.15
C LEU A 279 -2.37 -6.18 16.41
N LEU A 280 -1.69 -6.35 17.55
CA LEU A 280 -0.47 -5.59 17.87
C LEU A 280 0.60 -5.75 16.79
N VAL A 281 0.88 -6.99 16.38
CA VAL A 281 1.87 -7.28 15.33
C VAL A 281 1.51 -6.58 14.02
N VAL A 282 0.26 -6.67 13.57
CA VAL A 282 -0.17 -6.04 12.32
C VAL A 282 -0.02 -4.52 12.39
N TRP A 283 -0.48 -3.88 13.45
CA TRP A 283 -0.46 -2.42 13.55
C TRP A 283 0.94 -1.86 13.77
N LEU A 284 1.81 -2.55 14.54
CA LEU A 284 3.21 -2.16 14.65
C LEU A 284 3.95 -2.33 13.31
N LEU A 285 3.74 -3.43 12.60
CA LEU A 285 4.32 -3.62 11.27
C LEU A 285 3.80 -2.59 10.26
N THR A 286 2.53 -2.19 10.38
CA THR A 286 1.97 -1.10 9.56
C THR A 286 2.68 0.22 9.85
N GLY A 287 2.89 0.57 11.12
CA GLY A 287 3.66 1.76 11.50
C GLY A 287 5.09 1.71 10.98
N ILE A 288 5.80 0.60 11.21
CA ILE A 288 7.15 0.35 10.68
C ILE A 288 7.17 0.52 9.15
N TRP A 289 6.20 -0.03 8.44
CA TRP A 289 6.15 0.08 6.98
C TRP A 289 6.00 1.55 6.51
N HIS A 290 5.28 2.39 7.24
CA HIS A 290 5.08 3.79 6.85
C HIS A 290 6.35 4.64 7.00
N GLY A 291 7.14 4.46 8.05
CA GLY A 291 8.34 5.27 8.23
C GLY A 291 9.30 4.79 9.32
N ALA A 292 10.49 5.40 9.36
CA ALA A 292 11.54 5.10 10.32
C ALA A 292 11.45 5.94 11.61
N GLY A 293 10.50 6.88 11.72
CA GLY A 293 10.33 7.73 12.90
C GLY A 293 9.55 7.08 14.04
N TRP A 294 9.79 7.50 15.26
CA TRP A 294 9.02 7.08 16.45
C TRP A 294 7.53 7.43 16.33
N ASN A 295 7.21 8.52 15.64
CA ASN A 295 5.84 8.95 15.33
C ASN A 295 5.02 7.87 14.61
N PHE A 296 5.62 7.11 13.68
CA PHE A 296 4.93 6.02 12.98
C PHE A 296 4.71 4.79 13.88
N LEU A 297 5.65 4.49 14.78
CA LEU A 297 5.45 3.44 15.79
C LEU A 297 4.36 3.83 16.78
N LEU A 298 4.36 5.08 17.25
CA LEU A 298 3.32 5.62 18.11
C LEU A 298 1.96 5.56 17.40
N TRP A 299 1.91 5.98 16.13
CA TRP A 299 0.70 5.90 15.32
C TRP A 299 0.14 4.47 15.23
N GLY A 300 0.99 3.49 14.91
CA GLY A 300 0.60 2.08 14.87
C GLY A 300 0.13 1.57 16.24
N GLY A 301 0.81 1.96 17.33
CA GLY A 301 0.41 1.64 18.70
C GLY A 301 -0.95 2.25 19.10
N CYS A 302 -1.19 3.51 18.77
CA CYS A 302 -2.48 4.17 18.99
C CYS A 302 -3.61 3.46 18.24
N LEU A 303 -3.40 3.11 16.96
CA LEU A 303 -4.40 2.37 16.18
C LEU A 303 -4.67 0.97 16.76
N PHE A 304 -3.63 0.27 17.21
CA PHE A 304 -3.81 -0.99 17.93
C PHE A 304 -4.71 -0.82 19.16
N VAL A 305 -4.44 0.19 20.00
CA VAL A 305 -5.23 0.45 21.22
C VAL A 305 -6.67 0.79 20.86
N MET A 306 -6.90 1.69 19.91
CA MET A 306 -8.23 2.09 19.46
C MET A 306 -9.05 0.89 18.95
N ILE A 307 -8.45 0.07 18.07
CA ILE A 307 -9.14 -1.08 17.46
C ILE A 307 -9.36 -2.21 18.49
N ALA A 308 -8.39 -2.44 19.39
CA ALA A 308 -8.57 -3.42 20.45
C ALA A 308 -9.68 -2.99 21.42
N ALA A 309 -9.67 -1.73 21.89
CA ALA A 309 -10.71 -1.18 22.75
C ALA A 309 -12.08 -1.26 22.08
N GLU A 310 -12.19 -0.83 20.82
CA GLU A 310 -13.41 -0.96 20.03
C GLU A 310 -13.92 -2.40 20.02
N LYS A 311 -13.08 -3.34 19.63
CA LYS A 311 -13.44 -4.74 19.47
C LYS A 311 -13.91 -5.41 20.76
N PHE A 312 -13.28 -5.08 21.90
CA PHE A 312 -13.54 -5.76 23.17
C PHE A 312 -14.54 -5.04 24.06
N LEU A 313 -14.73 -3.71 23.90
CA LEU A 313 -15.54 -2.92 24.81
C LEU A 313 -16.84 -2.42 24.17
N TYR A 314 -16.79 -1.75 23.03
CA TYR A 314 -17.92 -0.97 22.55
C TYR A 314 -18.34 -1.15 21.08
N LEU A 315 -17.71 -2.04 20.31
CA LEU A 315 -18.09 -2.30 18.91
C LEU A 315 -19.57 -2.67 18.75
N LYS A 316 -20.12 -3.44 19.71
CA LYS A 316 -21.54 -3.81 19.68
C LYS A 316 -22.45 -2.60 19.82
N ILE A 317 -22.05 -1.60 20.61
CA ILE A 317 -22.79 -0.36 20.80
C ILE A 317 -22.77 0.48 19.53
N LEU A 318 -21.59 0.65 18.93
CA LEU A 318 -21.44 1.38 17.66
C LEU A 318 -22.26 0.76 16.53
N ASN A 319 -22.26 -0.57 16.43
CA ASN A 319 -23.06 -1.30 15.43
C ASN A 319 -24.58 -1.17 15.68
N ARG A 320 -24.99 -1.03 16.94
CA ARG A 320 -26.40 -0.86 17.29
C ARG A 320 -26.92 0.56 17.05
N TYR A 321 -26.04 1.56 17.18
CA TYR A 321 -26.38 2.97 17.05
C TYR A 321 -25.42 3.64 16.04
N PRO A 322 -25.69 3.54 14.72
CA PRO A 322 -24.78 4.05 13.67
C PRO A 322 -24.49 5.56 13.80
N TRP A 323 -25.46 6.37 14.24
CA TRP A 323 -25.25 7.80 14.48
C TRP A 323 -24.14 8.08 15.51
N LEU A 324 -24.08 7.26 16.58
CA LEU A 324 -23.02 7.33 17.59
C LEU A 324 -21.68 6.90 16.98
N GLY A 325 -21.70 5.89 16.10
CA GLY A 325 -20.53 5.48 15.33
C GLY A 325 -19.98 6.61 14.47
N HIS A 326 -20.83 7.34 13.75
CA HIS A 326 -20.38 8.50 12.96
C HIS A 326 -19.78 9.60 13.83
N LEU A 327 -20.43 9.95 14.97
CA LEU A 327 -19.90 10.95 15.90
C LEU A 327 -18.52 10.53 16.44
N TYR A 328 -18.40 9.26 16.85
CA TYR A 328 -17.15 8.64 17.29
C TYR A 328 -16.05 8.77 16.20
N MET A 329 -16.36 8.44 14.96
CA MET A 329 -15.41 8.51 13.85
C MET A 329 -15.04 9.94 13.44
N MET A 330 -15.98 10.90 13.52
CA MET A 330 -15.70 12.31 13.27
C MET A 330 -14.63 12.90 14.22
N ILE A 331 -14.50 12.35 15.42
CA ILE A 331 -13.50 12.78 16.40
C ILE A 331 -12.22 11.95 16.26
N LEU A 332 -12.36 10.61 16.23
CA LEU A 332 -11.20 9.74 16.31
C LEU A 332 -10.37 9.67 15.04
N ILE A 333 -10.97 9.80 13.86
CA ILE A 333 -10.19 9.76 12.62
C ILE A 333 -9.20 10.93 12.56
N PRO A 334 -9.61 12.21 12.73
CA PRO A 334 -8.65 13.29 12.76
C PRO A 334 -7.56 13.09 13.82
N LEU A 335 -7.95 12.74 15.05
CA LEU A 335 -6.99 12.47 16.12
C LEU A 335 -6.04 11.32 15.80
N SER A 336 -6.50 10.28 15.12
CA SER A 336 -5.66 9.15 14.72
C SER A 336 -4.56 9.52 13.73
N TRP A 337 -4.76 10.58 12.94
CA TRP A 337 -3.76 11.09 12.00
C TRP A 337 -2.71 11.99 12.66
N LEU A 338 -2.96 12.49 13.89
CA LEU A 338 -2.04 13.43 14.54
C LEU A 338 -0.62 12.90 14.68
N PRO A 339 -0.38 11.67 15.24
CA PRO A 339 0.98 11.14 15.32
C PRO A 339 1.61 10.87 13.94
N PHE A 340 0.80 10.66 12.90
CA PHE A 340 1.28 10.48 11.53
C PHE A 340 1.70 11.81 10.89
N ALA A 341 0.96 12.89 11.18
CA ALA A 341 1.14 14.20 10.57
C ALA A 341 2.28 15.01 11.17
N VAL A 342 2.57 14.81 12.47
CA VAL A 342 3.60 15.55 13.21
C VAL A 342 4.86 14.71 13.30
N ALA A 343 5.92 15.15 12.64
CA ALA A 343 7.19 14.41 12.59
C ALA A 343 8.04 14.54 13.87
N GLU A 344 7.80 15.57 14.66
CA GLU A 344 8.55 15.94 15.87
C GLU A 344 7.74 15.55 17.12
N ILE A 345 7.60 14.24 17.38
CA ILE A 345 7.06 13.73 18.65
C ILE A 345 8.16 12.98 19.38
#